data_621808257a92a3e09ba84e4f4ca79539
#
_entry.id   621808257a92a3e09ba84e4f4ca79539
#
_cell.length_a   1.000
_cell.length_b   1.000
_cell.length_c   1.000
_cell.angle_alpha   90.00
_cell.angle_beta   90.00
_cell.angle_gamma   90.00
#
_symmetry.space_group_name_H-M   'P 1'
#
loop_
_entity.id
_entity.type
_entity.pdbx_description
1 polymer ?
#
loop_
_entity_poly.entity_id
_entity_poly.type
_entity_poly.pdbx_seq_one_letter_code
_entity_poly.pdbx_strand_id
1 'polypeptide(L)'
;MELSDIGQELKAERQRQGLSLDKVHEDTRIGLDFLESLEAGNSERLSHPVYAKGFVQNYARYLGLDWKKIGDDFARIYSAEDQFEKIDPEDLPTSLKYTDRGGNLYGVVKGLVMITALIIILASGWYVYTSFD
;
A
#
# COMPACT_ATOMS: atom_id res chain seq x y z
N MET A 1 -15.91 -16.19 10.12
CA MET A 1 -14.87 -15.36 10.79
C MET A 1 -15.49 -13.99 10.96
N GLU A 2 -15.50 -13.49 12.19
CA GLU A 2 -16.00 -12.15 12.54
C GLU A 2 -14.82 -11.19 12.77
N LEU A 3 -15.09 -9.89 12.86
CA LEU A 3 -14.04 -8.90 13.16
C LEU A 3 -13.35 -9.18 14.50
N SER A 4 -14.14 -9.62 15.48
CA SER A 4 -13.65 -10.03 16.78
C SER A 4 -12.63 -11.18 16.72
N ASP A 5 -12.80 -12.13 15.78
CA ASP A 5 -11.87 -13.25 15.60
C ASP A 5 -10.52 -12.76 15.11
N ILE A 6 -10.53 -11.84 14.12
CA ILE A 6 -9.31 -11.20 13.61
C ILE A 6 -8.61 -10.41 14.71
N GLY A 7 -9.36 -9.62 15.47
CA GLY A 7 -8.83 -8.83 16.57
C GLY A 7 -8.16 -9.69 17.64
N GLN A 8 -8.79 -10.80 18.00
CA GLN A 8 -8.26 -11.74 18.98
C GLN A 8 -7.01 -12.48 18.47
N GLU A 9 -6.96 -12.87 17.20
CA GLU A 9 -5.80 -13.50 16.59
C GLU A 9 -4.58 -12.56 16.64
N LEU A 10 -4.77 -11.30 16.23
CA LEU A 10 -3.72 -10.29 16.28
C LEU A 10 -3.24 -10.02 17.72
N LYS A 11 -4.17 -9.85 18.64
CA LYS A 11 -3.89 -9.64 20.07
C LYS A 11 -3.12 -10.80 20.69
N ALA A 12 -3.55 -12.03 20.45
CA ALA A 12 -2.89 -13.23 20.98
C ALA A 12 -1.44 -13.33 20.47
N GLU A 13 -1.20 -13.08 19.20
CA GLU A 13 0.13 -13.11 18.64
C GLU A 13 1.03 -11.99 19.18
N ARG A 14 0.48 -10.77 19.30
CA ARG A 14 1.21 -9.65 19.93
C ARG A 14 1.64 -9.98 21.36
N GLN A 15 0.71 -10.52 22.15
CA GLN A 15 0.98 -10.91 23.53
C GLN A 15 1.98 -12.06 23.61
N ARG A 16 1.90 -13.04 22.71
CA ARG A 16 2.87 -14.13 22.61
C ARG A 16 4.30 -13.61 22.38
N GLN A 17 4.43 -12.54 21.62
CA GLN A 17 5.71 -11.87 21.35
C GLN A 17 6.12 -10.90 22.47
N GLY A 18 5.31 -10.69 23.50
CA GLY A 18 5.58 -9.78 24.61
C GLY A 18 5.54 -8.29 24.22
N LEU A 19 4.85 -7.95 23.11
CA LEU A 19 4.77 -6.58 22.59
C LEU A 19 3.63 -5.80 23.26
N SER A 20 3.90 -4.55 23.65
CA SER A 20 2.87 -3.59 24.04
C SER A 20 2.22 -2.94 22.82
N LEU A 21 1.01 -2.39 22.98
CA LEU A 21 0.37 -1.60 21.89
C LEU A 21 1.17 -0.34 21.56
N ASP A 22 1.78 0.29 22.57
CA ASP A 22 2.65 1.45 22.37
C ASP A 22 3.84 1.11 21.48
N LYS A 23 4.46 -0.06 21.71
CA LYS A 23 5.58 -0.52 20.86
C LYS A 23 5.14 -0.76 19.44
N VAL A 24 4.00 -1.39 19.23
CA VAL A 24 3.41 -1.58 17.90
C VAL A 24 3.13 -0.23 17.22
N HIS A 25 2.55 0.72 17.95
CA HIS A 25 2.30 2.08 17.45
C HIS A 25 3.59 2.77 17.01
N GLU A 26 4.64 2.74 17.83
CA GLU A 26 5.93 3.34 17.50
C GLU A 26 6.54 2.76 16.23
N ASP A 27 6.50 1.44 16.09
CA ASP A 27 7.16 0.74 14.98
C ASP A 27 6.37 0.80 13.67
N THR A 28 5.02 0.73 13.75
CA THR A 28 4.14 0.66 12.57
C THR A 28 3.54 2.00 12.17
N ARG A 29 3.54 2.99 13.08
CA ARG A 29 2.85 4.28 12.94
C ARG A 29 1.33 4.17 12.81
N ILE A 30 0.75 3.03 13.18
CA ILE A 30 -0.70 2.87 13.27
C ILE A 30 -1.17 3.52 14.58
N GLY A 31 -2.27 4.29 14.53
CA GLY A 31 -2.81 4.95 15.72
C GLY A 31 -3.21 3.96 16.82
N LEU A 32 -2.94 4.32 18.09
CA LEU A 32 -3.30 3.47 19.25
C LEU A 32 -4.79 3.17 19.30
N ASP A 33 -5.63 4.19 19.06
CA ASP A 33 -7.09 4.05 19.05
C ASP A 33 -7.56 3.00 18.02
N PHE A 34 -6.88 2.95 16.86
CA PHE A 34 -7.17 1.95 15.84
C PHE A 34 -6.75 0.55 16.29
N LEU A 35 -5.55 0.41 16.85
CA LEU A 35 -5.04 -0.88 17.35
C LEU A 35 -5.92 -1.44 18.47
N GLU A 36 -6.30 -0.59 19.42
CA GLU A 36 -7.20 -0.96 20.53
C GLU A 36 -8.57 -1.41 20.01
N SER A 37 -9.15 -0.64 19.10
CA SER A 37 -10.47 -0.92 18.51
C SER A 37 -10.45 -2.20 17.70
N LEU A 38 -9.39 -2.44 16.93
CA LEU A 38 -9.20 -3.65 16.14
C LEU A 38 -9.10 -4.89 17.03
N GLU A 39 -8.26 -4.85 18.07
CA GLU A 39 -8.13 -5.97 19.03
C GLU A 39 -9.38 -6.21 19.87
N ALA A 40 -10.20 -5.18 20.08
CA ALA A 40 -11.48 -5.28 20.75
C ALA A 40 -12.60 -5.77 19.82
N GLY A 41 -12.37 -5.85 18.51
CA GLY A 41 -13.40 -6.18 17.53
C GLY A 41 -14.48 -5.11 17.38
N ASN A 42 -14.16 -3.85 17.69
CA ASN A 42 -15.12 -2.73 17.65
C ASN A 42 -15.04 -2.00 16.29
N SER A 43 -15.97 -2.34 15.40
CA SER A 43 -16.04 -1.76 14.04
C SER A 43 -16.38 -0.26 14.04
N GLU A 44 -17.17 0.21 15.01
CA GLU A 44 -17.62 1.62 15.05
C GLU A 44 -16.49 2.63 15.25
N ARG A 45 -15.38 2.20 15.86
CA ARG A 45 -14.20 3.03 16.12
C ARG A 45 -13.08 2.86 15.09
N LEU A 46 -13.23 1.91 14.14
CA LEU A 46 -12.27 1.77 13.06
C LEU A 46 -12.46 2.91 12.06
N SER A 47 -11.63 3.95 12.19
CA SER A 47 -11.70 5.13 11.32
C SER A 47 -11.51 4.74 9.84
N HIS A 48 -12.41 5.22 9.01
CA HIS A 48 -12.39 5.17 7.55
C HIS A 48 -11.99 3.85 6.86
N PRO A 49 -12.96 3.20 6.20
CA PRO A 49 -12.82 1.89 5.54
C PRO A 49 -11.63 1.79 4.59
N VAL A 50 -11.30 2.89 3.90
CA VAL A 50 -10.25 2.93 2.87
C VAL A 50 -8.86 2.59 3.41
N TYR A 51 -8.55 3.01 4.64
CA TYR A 51 -7.23 2.78 5.25
C TYR A 51 -7.22 1.57 6.17
N ALA A 52 -8.36 1.16 6.68
CA ALA A 52 -8.47 0.10 7.69
C ALA A 52 -7.84 -1.22 7.20
N LYS A 53 -8.12 -1.65 5.97
CA LYS A 53 -7.50 -2.85 5.39
C LYS A 53 -5.97 -2.74 5.38
N GLY A 54 -5.43 -1.60 4.98
CA GLY A 54 -3.99 -1.36 4.92
C GLY A 54 -3.33 -1.42 6.31
N PHE A 55 -3.99 -0.88 7.33
CA PHE A 55 -3.51 -0.92 8.72
C PHE A 55 -3.55 -2.33 9.28
N VAL A 56 -4.63 -3.08 9.05
CA VAL A 56 -4.74 -4.49 9.45
C VAL A 56 -3.64 -5.33 8.80
N GLN A 57 -3.40 -5.16 7.51
CA GLN A 57 -2.33 -5.85 6.79
C GLN A 57 -0.94 -5.48 7.32
N ASN A 58 -0.71 -4.21 7.62
CA ASN A 58 0.57 -3.75 8.17
C ASN A 58 0.80 -4.35 9.56
N TYR A 59 -0.22 -4.37 10.41
CA TYR A 59 -0.13 -4.96 11.74
C TYR A 59 0.09 -6.47 11.70
N ALA A 60 -0.68 -7.20 10.89
CA ALA A 60 -0.50 -8.64 10.71
C ALA A 60 0.90 -8.98 10.18
N ARG A 61 1.42 -8.18 9.24
CA ARG A 61 2.78 -8.35 8.71
C ARG A 61 3.85 -8.10 9.77
N TYR A 62 3.67 -7.07 10.59
CA TYR A 62 4.58 -6.75 11.69
C TYR A 62 4.67 -7.90 12.70
N LEU A 63 3.54 -8.55 12.98
CA LEU A 63 3.47 -9.73 13.84
C LEU A 63 3.96 -11.04 13.17
N GLY A 64 4.22 -11.03 11.86
CA GLY A 64 4.65 -12.22 11.12
C GLY A 64 3.52 -13.19 10.74
N LEU A 65 2.26 -12.73 10.79
CA LEU A 65 1.09 -13.49 10.37
C LEU A 65 0.86 -13.43 8.86
N ASP A 66 -0.05 -14.28 8.34
CA ASP A 66 -0.49 -14.21 6.94
C ASP A 66 -1.35 -12.96 6.69
N TRP A 67 -0.65 -11.84 6.46
CA TRP A 67 -1.26 -10.53 6.28
C TRP A 67 -2.20 -10.45 5.06
N LYS A 68 -1.98 -11.28 4.02
CA LYS A 68 -2.84 -11.30 2.84
C LYS A 68 -4.19 -11.90 3.21
N LYS A 69 -4.17 -13.09 3.82
CA LYS A 69 -5.38 -13.78 4.27
C LYS A 69 -6.15 -12.91 5.26
N ILE A 70 -5.48 -12.39 6.29
CA ILE A 70 -6.13 -11.55 7.32
C ILE A 70 -6.73 -10.29 6.70
N GLY A 71 -6.03 -9.62 5.79
CA GLY A 71 -6.53 -8.44 5.09
C GLY A 71 -7.71 -8.72 4.17
N ASP A 72 -7.75 -9.88 3.53
CA ASP A 72 -8.86 -10.26 2.66
C ASP A 72 -10.08 -10.71 3.48
N ASP A 73 -9.87 -11.38 4.59
CA ASP A 73 -10.93 -11.74 5.55
C ASP A 73 -11.52 -10.48 6.17
N PHE A 74 -10.69 -9.54 6.61
CA PHE A 74 -11.12 -8.24 7.12
C PHE A 74 -11.95 -7.47 6.08
N ALA A 75 -11.49 -7.38 4.84
CA ALA A 75 -12.21 -6.66 3.79
C ALA A 75 -13.60 -7.27 3.52
N ARG A 76 -13.74 -8.59 3.57
CA ARG A 76 -15.03 -9.27 3.38
C ARG A 76 -16.01 -8.95 4.50
N ILE A 77 -15.55 -8.95 5.74
CA ILE A 77 -16.38 -8.68 6.92
C ILE A 77 -16.79 -7.20 6.90
N TYR A 78 -15.83 -6.33 6.73
CA TYR A 78 -16.02 -4.88 6.79
C TYR A 78 -16.88 -4.34 5.65
N SER A 79 -16.77 -4.94 4.45
CA SER A 79 -17.62 -4.58 3.30
C SER A 79 -19.06 -5.07 3.43
N ALA A 80 -19.32 -6.07 4.28
CA ALA A 80 -20.66 -6.57 4.54
C ALA A 80 -21.39 -5.75 5.62
N GLU A 81 -20.67 -5.10 6.53
CA GLU A 81 -21.23 -4.26 7.60
C GLU A 81 -21.41 -2.79 7.18
N ASP A 82 -20.52 -2.26 6.34
CA ASP A 82 -20.65 -0.92 5.78
C ASP A 82 -21.23 -0.99 4.37
N GLN A 83 -22.44 -0.49 4.22
CA GLN A 83 -22.82 0.09 2.93
C GLN A 83 -21.83 1.21 2.66
N PHE A 84 -20.86 0.95 1.79
CA PHE A 84 -20.03 1.99 1.20
C PHE A 84 -20.95 3.09 0.69
N GLU A 85 -21.18 4.12 1.50
CA GLU A 85 -21.56 5.39 0.98
C GLU A 85 -20.46 5.72 -0.04
N LYS A 86 -20.84 5.67 -1.32
CA LYS A 86 -19.93 6.00 -2.41
C LYS A 86 -19.35 7.35 -2.07
N ILE A 87 -18.14 7.37 -1.56
CA ILE A 87 -17.36 8.60 -1.49
C ILE A 87 -17.10 8.94 -2.94
N ASP A 88 -17.83 9.96 -3.42
CA ASP A 88 -17.65 10.48 -4.76
C ASP A 88 -16.17 10.91 -4.86
N PRO A 89 -15.42 10.47 -5.89
CA PRO A 89 -14.02 10.87 -6.05
C PRO A 89 -13.83 12.39 -6.06
N GLU A 90 -14.92 13.15 -6.23
CA GLU A 90 -14.96 14.60 -6.22
C GLU A 90 -14.90 15.20 -4.81
N ASP A 91 -15.36 14.46 -3.78
CA ASP A 91 -15.38 14.87 -2.37
C ASP A 91 -14.07 14.61 -1.62
N LEU A 92 -13.10 13.96 -2.27
CA LEU A 92 -11.77 13.76 -1.67
C LEU A 92 -11.04 15.10 -1.55
N PRO A 93 -10.53 15.45 -0.33
CA PRO A 93 -9.68 16.62 -0.17
C PRO A 93 -8.55 16.57 -1.20
N THR A 94 -8.28 17.71 -1.83
CA THR A 94 -7.26 17.85 -2.89
C THR A 94 -5.87 17.35 -2.49
N SER A 95 -5.60 17.26 -1.20
CA SER A 95 -4.37 16.68 -0.64
C SER A 95 -4.24 15.16 -0.79
N LEU A 96 -5.37 14.45 -1.03
CA LEU A 96 -5.43 13.01 -1.25
C LEU A 96 -5.66 12.65 -2.72
N LYS A 97 -5.88 13.63 -3.59
CA LYS A 97 -5.80 13.39 -5.04
C LYS A 97 -4.36 13.03 -5.34
N TYR A 98 -4.08 11.72 -5.38
CA TYR A 98 -2.87 11.19 -5.94
C TYR A 98 -2.74 11.78 -7.36
N THR A 99 -1.99 12.86 -7.47
CA THR A 99 -1.48 13.26 -8.77
C THR A 99 -0.51 12.15 -9.16
N ASP A 100 -0.96 11.31 -10.07
CA ASP A 100 -0.09 10.38 -10.79
C ASP A 100 1.04 11.19 -11.45
N ARG A 101 2.04 11.51 -10.64
CA ARG A 101 3.34 12.03 -11.07
C ARG A 101 4.27 10.89 -11.50
N GLY A 102 3.73 9.67 -11.59
CA GLY A 102 4.29 8.56 -12.35
C GLY A 102 4.22 8.85 -13.84
N GLY A 103 4.29 10.15 -14.20
CA GLY A 103 4.35 10.62 -15.54
C GLY A 103 5.52 9.95 -16.26
N ASN A 104 5.19 9.04 -17.16
CA ASN A 104 5.94 8.73 -18.38
C ASN A 104 7.47 8.54 -18.27
N LEU A 105 7.97 8.07 -17.09
CA LEU A 105 9.37 7.68 -17.00
C LEU A 105 9.72 6.64 -18.07
N TYR A 106 8.76 5.74 -18.36
CA TYR A 106 8.90 4.76 -19.42
C TYR A 106 8.98 5.40 -20.81
N GLY A 107 8.22 6.46 -21.08
CA GLY A 107 8.29 7.23 -22.32
C GLY A 107 9.61 7.99 -22.46
N VAL A 108 10.09 8.59 -21.37
CA VAL A 108 11.38 9.31 -21.36
C VAL A 108 12.56 8.36 -21.55
N VAL A 109 12.57 7.21 -20.85
CA VAL A 109 13.60 6.18 -21.00
C VAL A 109 13.60 5.60 -22.41
N LYS A 110 12.43 5.31 -22.98
CA LYS A 110 12.30 4.82 -24.37
C LYS A 110 12.79 5.86 -25.37
N GLY A 111 12.51 7.15 -25.17
CA GLY A 111 13.02 8.25 -25.99
C GLY A 111 14.55 8.36 -25.92
N LEU A 112 15.16 8.26 -24.74
CA LEU A 112 16.60 8.28 -24.56
C LEU A 112 17.29 7.10 -25.27
N VAL A 113 16.74 5.90 -25.16
CA VAL A 113 17.27 4.69 -25.82
C VAL A 113 17.22 4.84 -27.35
N MET A 114 16.14 5.41 -27.91
CA MET A 114 16.02 5.67 -29.35
C MET A 114 17.06 6.69 -29.84
N ILE A 115 17.29 7.76 -29.07
CA ILE A 115 18.28 8.79 -29.41
C ILE A 115 19.70 8.22 -29.37
N THR A 116 20.05 7.42 -28.37
CA THR A 116 21.38 6.81 -28.30
C THR A 116 21.62 5.80 -29.43
N ALA A 117 20.63 5.03 -29.80
CA ALA A 117 20.72 4.13 -30.96
C ALA A 117 20.94 4.88 -32.26
N LEU A 118 20.26 6.01 -32.48
CA LEU A 118 20.41 6.85 -33.65
C LEU A 118 21.83 7.47 -33.74
N ILE A 119 22.38 7.93 -32.63
CA ILE A 119 23.74 8.47 -32.55
C ILE A 119 24.79 7.40 -32.92
N ILE A 120 24.61 6.16 -32.41
CA ILE A 120 25.52 5.06 -32.71
C ILE A 120 25.50 4.72 -34.21
N ILE A 121 24.32 4.71 -34.84
CA ILE A 121 24.17 4.43 -36.27
C ILE A 121 24.87 5.53 -37.10
N LEU A 122 24.66 6.79 -36.75
CA LEU A 122 25.29 7.92 -37.45
C LEU A 122 26.81 7.91 -37.28
N ALA A 123 27.30 7.62 -36.07
CA ALA A 123 28.73 7.54 -35.79
C ALA A 123 29.39 6.37 -36.53
N SER A 124 28.72 5.20 -36.61
CA SER A 124 29.24 4.07 -37.37
C SER A 124 29.27 4.33 -38.88
N GLY A 125 28.24 5.01 -39.41
CA GLY A 125 28.19 5.41 -40.81
C GLY A 125 29.30 6.39 -41.15
N TRP A 126 29.55 7.38 -40.29
CA TRP A 126 30.65 8.35 -40.45
C TRP A 126 32.03 7.67 -40.41
N TYR A 127 32.21 6.74 -39.48
CA TYR A 127 33.47 5.97 -39.35
C TYR A 127 33.75 5.14 -40.60
N VAL A 128 32.75 4.47 -41.15
CA VAL A 128 32.89 3.70 -42.40
C VAL A 128 33.21 4.63 -43.56
N TYR A 129 32.54 5.78 -43.69
CA TYR A 129 32.78 6.76 -44.75
C TYR A 129 34.22 7.28 -44.71
N THR A 130 34.76 7.61 -43.52
CA THR A 130 36.14 8.12 -43.37
C THR A 130 37.21 7.04 -43.50
N SER A 131 36.84 5.77 -43.38
CA SER A 131 37.80 4.64 -43.52
C SER A 131 37.98 4.15 -44.94
N PHE A 132 37.12 4.61 -45.86
CA PHE A 132 37.20 4.26 -47.30
C PHE A 132 37.74 5.38 -48.20
N ASP A 133 38.10 6.55 -47.65
CA ASP A 133 38.74 7.67 -48.35
C ASP A 133 40.24 7.71 -47.98
#